data_85559e1117a45c8eaeae5d031932240d
#
_entry.id   85559e1117a45c8eaeae5d031932240d
#
_cell.length_a   1.000
_cell.length_b   1.000
_cell.length_c   1.000
_cell.angle_alpha   90.00
_cell.angle_beta   90.00
_cell.angle_gamma   90.00
#
_symmetry.space_group_name_H-M   'P 1'
#
loop_
_entity.id
_entity.type
_entity.pdbx_description
1 polymer ?
#
loop_
_entity_poly.entity_id
_entity_poly.type
_entity_poly.pdbx_seq_one_letter_code
_entity_poly.pdbx_strand_id
1 'polypeptide(L)'
;MRTLLIFLLFIAPTSVFAQGVREHTRPTETSDPARQRYRLGDNTKAAGAAVSDTQASDVTLTLNAVAVRPIQTWVRTAGRIDNARKVLTASVGFSEASFVKVGQRARVFSPESKSSMFQAWVTKVTSKHAGINVEVTLSSTGHPDSLNYVIEIVTVRGEFLSIPNDAIIEEGNKRVVYVPREGGQYVPVEIRTGIQGELYTAVESGLMEGDQVVSFGSFFVDSEYKLKFAAQSAPGNDQPHH
;
A
#
# COMPACT_ATOMS: atom_id res chain seq x y z
N MET A 1 10.66 65.96 -15.49
CA MET A 1 9.48 65.97 -14.63
C MET A 1 9.66 64.91 -13.56
N ARG A 2 9.48 65.29 -12.33
CA ARG A 2 9.96 64.71 -11.07
C ARG A 2 9.22 63.41 -10.70
N THR A 3 9.99 62.37 -10.46
CA THR A 3 9.51 61.10 -9.88
C THR A 3 9.71 61.18 -8.37
N LEU A 4 8.62 61.07 -7.64
CA LEU A 4 8.55 61.10 -6.17
C LEU A 4 8.71 59.68 -5.62
N LEU A 5 9.82 59.46 -4.88
CA LEU A 5 10.12 58.20 -4.18
C LEU A 5 9.60 58.31 -2.74
N ILE A 6 8.61 57.52 -2.37
CA ILE A 6 8.11 57.45 -1.00
C ILE A 6 8.72 56.23 -0.30
N PHE A 7 9.61 56.50 0.69
CA PHE A 7 10.12 55.52 1.63
C PHE A 7 9.13 55.36 2.78
N LEU A 8 8.62 54.15 2.94
CA LEU A 8 7.80 53.78 4.11
C LEU A 8 8.68 53.03 5.10
N LEU A 9 8.96 53.70 6.22
CA LEU A 9 9.74 53.19 7.35
C LEU A 9 8.82 52.33 8.23
N PHE A 10 9.06 51.04 8.33
CA PHE A 10 8.33 50.14 9.29
C PHE A 10 9.11 50.08 10.61
N ILE A 11 8.55 50.62 11.64
CA ILE A 11 9.02 50.52 13.03
C ILE A 11 8.43 49.22 13.61
N ALA A 12 9.28 48.30 14.06
CA ALA A 12 8.91 47.09 14.78
C ALA A 12 8.81 47.39 16.30
N PRO A 13 7.80 46.91 16.98
CA PRO A 13 7.77 46.99 18.45
C PRO A 13 8.51 45.78 19.05
N THR A 14 9.43 46.08 19.96
CA THR A 14 10.08 45.13 20.85
C THR A 14 9.09 44.63 21.89
N SER A 15 8.76 43.35 21.88
CA SER A 15 7.99 42.71 22.96
C SER A 15 8.92 41.93 23.91
N VAL A 16 8.78 42.28 25.16
CA VAL A 16 9.43 41.78 26.36
C VAL A 16 9.13 40.28 26.54
N PHE A 17 10.18 39.50 26.78
CA PHE A 17 10.08 38.08 27.19
C PHE A 17 9.63 37.99 28.65
N ALA A 18 8.42 37.46 28.87
CA ALA A 18 7.99 36.95 30.17
C ALA A 18 8.15 35.42 30.18
N GLN A 19 9.06 34.92 31.02
CA GLN A 19 9.21 33.52 31.33
C GLN A 19 8.02 33.05 32.15
N GLY A 20 7.10 32.32 31.51
CA GLY A 20 6.02 31.58 32.21
C GLY A 20 6.45 30.12 32.38
N VAL A 21 6.59 29.72 33.65
CA VAL A 21 6.74 28.34 34.11
C VAL A 21 5.56 27.52 33.57
N ARG A 22 5.82 26.57 32.68
CA ARG A 22 4.80 25.62 32.23
C ARG A 22 4.75 24.43 33.19
N GLU A 23 3.75 24.42 33.98
CA GLU A 23 3.28 23.27 34.74
C GLU A 23 2.86 22.17 33.76
N HIS A 24 3.48 20.98 33.87
CA HIS A 24 3.16 19.80 33.07
C HIS A 24 1.85 19.21 33.61
N THR A 25 0.72 19.68 33.12
CA THR A 25 -0.53 18.96 33.24
C THR A 25 -0.52 17.82 32.25
N ARG A 26 -0.47 16.57 32.73
CA ARG A 26 -0.71 15.36 31.95
C ARG A 26 -2.06 15.49 31.25
N PRO A 27 -2.16 15.20 29.92
CA PRO A 27 -3.47 15.11 29.30
C PRO A 27 -4.20 13.91 29.90
N THR A 28 -5.39 14.17 30.42
CA THR A 28 -6.39 13.16 30.79
C THR A 28 -6.61 12.26 29.54
N GLU A 29 -6.42 10.98 29.73
CA GLU A 29 -6.66 9.92 28.77
C GLU A 29 -8.14 9.96 28.36
N THR A 30 -8.41 10.63 27.24
CA THR A 30 -9.73 10.59 26.61
C THR A 30 -9.84 9.22 25.98
N SER A 31 -10.69 8.37 26.54
CA SER A 31 -11.01 7.04 26.03
C SER A 31 -11.45 7.14 24.56
N ASP A 32 -10.58 6.70 23.66
CA ASP A 32 -10.82 6.62 22.22
C ASP A 32 -12.01 5.65 21.97
N PRO A 33 -13.14 6.12 21.41
CA PRO A 33 -14.29 5.25 21.13
C PRO A 33 -13.96 4.13 20.12
N ALA A 34 -12.86 4.20 19.38
CA ALA A 34 -12.39 3.15 18.51
C ALA A 34 -11.93 1.89 19.28
N ARG A 35 -11.47 2.04 20.54
CA ARG A 35 -11.06 0.91 21.38
C ARG A 35 -12.24 0.09 21.93
N GLN A 36 -13.45 0.60 21.89
CA GLN A 36 -14.63 -0.08 22.46
C GLN A 36 -15.37 -0.99 21.47
N ARG A 37 -15.05 -0.96 20.18
CA ARG A 37 -15.78 -1.70 19.14
C ARG A 37 -15.40 -3.19 18.98
N TYR A 38 -14.32 -3.64 19.61
CA TYR A 38 -13.89 -5.03 19.57
C TYR A 38 -14.55 -5.95 20.60
N ARG A 39 -15.61 -5.46 21.24
CA ARG A 39 -16.43 -6.25 22.18
C ARG A 39 -17.61 -6.88 21.46
N LEU A 40 -17.40 -7.57 20.36
CA LEU A 40 -18.39 -8.52 19.87
C LEU A 40 -17.96 -9.91 20.31
N GLY A 41 -18.88 -10.51 21.08
CA GLY A 41 -18.68 -11.78 21.72
C GLY A 41 -18.37 -12.89 20.75
N ASP A 42 -17.34 -13.61 21.07
CA ASP A 42 -17.50 -15.05 21.23
C ASP A 42 -16.36 -15.57 22.11
N ASN A 43 -16.73 -16.38 23.09
CA ASN A 43 -15.87 -17.00 24.07
C ASN A 43 -15.08 -18.17 23.44
N THR A 44 -14.46 -17.96 22.30
CA THR A 44 -13.37 -18.81 21.84
C THR A 44 -12.07 -18.16 22.29
N LYS A 45 -11.37 -18.78 23.24
CA LYS A 45 -9.98 -18.49 23.54
C LYS A 45 -9.15 -18.72 22.28
N ALA A 46 -9.14 -17.75 21.38
CA ALA A 46 -8.20 -17.72 20.29
C ALA A 46 -6.81 -17.58 20.92
N ALA A 47 -6.02 -18.63 20.85
CA ALA A 47 -4.62 -18.59 21.24
C ALA A 47 -3.90 -17.59 20.33
N GLY A 48 -3.65 -16.38 20.82
CA GLY A 48 -2.91 -15.37 20.07
C GLY A 48 -1.41 -15.68 20.10
N ALA A 49 -0.70 -15.35 19.03
CA ALA A 49 0.76 -15.33 19.06
C ALA A 49 1.19 -14.16 19.95
N ALA A 50 1.67 -14.43 21.17
CA ALA A 50 2.36 -13.43 21.98
C ALA A 50 3.81 -13.37 21.47
N VAL A 51 4.15 -12.28 20.80
CA VAL A 51 5.55 -11.93 20.54
C VAL A 51 6.04 -11.22 21.80
N SER A 52 7.07 -11.75 22.46
CA SER A 52 7.64 -11.06 23.64
C SER A 52 8.27 -9.74 23.19
N ASP A 53 8.27 -8.72 24.08
CA ASP A 53 8.85 -7.41 23.78
C ASP A 53 10.34 -7.49 23.36
N THR A 54 11.07 -8.51 23.82
CA THR A 54 12.44 -8.79 23.41
C THR A 54 12.53 -9.35 21.98
N GLN A 55 11.58 -10.19 21.56
CA GLN A 55 11.54 -10.73 20.19
C GLN A 55 10.97 -9.70 19.20
N ALA A 56 10.03 -8.84 19.64
CA ALA A 56 9.53 -7.73 18.85
C ALA A 56 10.60 -6.64 18.64
N SER A 57 11.58 -6.52 19.55
CA SER A 57 12.69 -5.57 19.40
C SER A 57 13.72 -6.03 18.37
N ASP A 58 13.87 -7.34 18.18
CA ASP A 58 14.80 -7.92 17.21
C ASP A 58 14.20 -7.98 15.79
N VAL A 59 12.87 -7.97 15.68
CA VAL A 59 12.14 -7.90 14.40
C VAL A 59 11.30 -6.64 14.39
N THR A 60 11.67 -5.68 13.54
CA THR A 60 10.90 -4.46 13.37
C THR A 60 9.58 -4.79 12.69
N LEU A 61 8.50 -4.93 13.48
CA LEU A 61 7.16 -5.10 12.93
C LEU A 61 6.60 -3.74 12.48
N THR A 62 6.04 -3.69 11.28
CA THR A 62 5.34 -2.50 10.78
C THR A 62 3.85 -2.75 10.78
N LEU A 63 3.11 -1.87 11.45
CA LEU A 63 1.66 -1.86 11.44
C LEU A 63 1.16 -0.84 10.42
N ASN A 64 0.17 -1.23 9.64
CA ASN A 64 -0.51 -0.36 8.67
C ASN A 64 -2.01 -0.33 8.95
N ALA A 65 -2.56 0.88 8.91
CA ALA A 65 -4.01 1.05 9.04
C ALA A 65 -4.74 0.57 7.79
N VAL A 66 -5.82 -0.15 8.00
CA VAL A 66 -6.81 -0.47 6.98
C VAL A 66 -7.55 0.82 6.63
N ALA A 67 -7.48 1.25 5.38
CA ALA A 67 -8.10 2.51 4.95
C ALA A 67 -8.56 2.45 3.50
N VAL A 68 -9.48 3.34 3.17
CA VAL A 68 -9.90 3.52 1.77
C VAL A 68 -8.79 4.20 0.98
N ARG A 69 -8.35 3.56 -0.11
CA ARG A 69 -7.27 4.05 -0.99
C ARG A 69 -7.55 3.73 -2.45
N PRO A 70 -7.03 4.53 -3.39
CA PRO A 70 -7.06 4.19 -4.80
C PRO A 70 -6.19 2.96 -5.07
N ILE A 71 -6.78 1.92 -5.64
CA ILE A 71 -6.04 0.73 -6.07
C ILE A 71 -5.48 0.97 -7.47
N GLN A 72 -4.16 0.96 -7.59
CA GLN A 72 -3.45 1.11 -8.84
C GLN A 72 -3.07 -0.26 -9.41
N THR A 73 -3.36 -0.44 -10.70
CA THR A 73 -2.97 -1.62 -11.48
C THR A 73 -2.23 -1.19 -12.74
N TRP A 74 -1.68 -2.16 -13.45
CA TRP A 74 -0.99 -1.93 -14.71
C TRP A 74 -1.82 -2.49 -15.86
N VAL A 75 -2.05 -1.65 -16.89
CA VAL A 75 -2.45 -2.14 -18.20
C VAL A 75 -1.20 -2.38 -19.01
N ARG A 76 -0.93 -3.64 -19.31
CA ARG A 76 0.26 -4.06 -20.07
C ARG A 76 -0.11 -4.32 -21.50
N THR A 77 0.61 -3.70 -22.44
CA THR A 77 0.42 -3.90 -23.88
C THR A 77 1.76 -3.82 -24.60
N ALA A 78 1.79 -4.34 -25.84
CA ALA A 78 2.93 -4.18 -26.73
C ALA A 78 2.72 -2.95 -27.60
N GLY A 79 3.78 -2.17 -27.78
CA GLY A 79 3.77 -0.97 -28.62
C GLY A 79 4.98 -0.93 -29.54
N ARG A 80 4.83 -0.21 -30.64
CA ARG A 80 5.89 0.06 -31.61
C ARG A 80 6.29 1.52 -31.56
N ILE A 81 7.60 1.78 -31.51
CA ILE A 81 8.15 3.14 -31.50
C ILE A 81 8.24 3.73 -32.91
N ASP A 82 8.05 5.02 -33.00
CA ASP A 82 8.21 5.77 -34.25
C ASP A 82 9.69 5.93 -34.65
N ASN A 83 9.93 6.48 -35.86
CA ASN A 83 11.28 6.71 -36.35
C ASN A 83 12.06 7.76 -35.54
N ALA A 84 11.35 8.71 -34.91
CA ALA A 84 11.95 9.73 -34.04
C ALA A 84 12.34 9.17 -32.65
N ARG A 85 12.04 7.90 -32.38
CA ARG A 85 12.36 7.19 -31.12
C ARG A 85 11.74 7.86 -29.88
N LYS A 86 10.56 8.43 -30.04
CA LYS A 86 9.95 9.21 -28.97
C LYS A 86 8.49 8.83 -28.66
N VAL A 87 7.74 8.41 -29.67
CA VAL A 87 6.33 8.08 -29.51
C VAL A 87 6.10 6.59 -29.80
N LEU A 88 5.43 5.92 -28.89
CA LEU A 88 4.98 4.55 -29.08
C LEU A 88 3.49 4.52 -29.36
N THR A 89 3.10 3.68 -30.30
CA THR A 89 1.70 3.37 -30.59
C THR A 89 1.39 1.95 -30.18
N ALA A 90 0.30 1.77 -29.42
CA ALA A 90 -0.16 0.48 -28.94
C ALA A 90 -1.68 0.36 -29.02
N SER A 91 -2.18 -0.88 -28.97
CA SER A 91 -3.61 -1.18 -28.89
C SER A 91 -3.94 -1.78 -27.53
N VAL A 92 -5.02 -1.31 -26.91
CA VAL A 92 -5.54 -1.83 -25.64
C VAL A 92 -6.94 -2.38 -25.87
N GLY A 93 -7.23 -3.57 -25.39
CA GLY A 93 -8.51 -4.24 -25.57
C GLY A 93 -9.66 -3.59 -24.76
N PHE A 94 -10.89 -3.95 -25.07
CA PHE A 94 -12.10 -3.38 -24.45
C PHE A 94 -12.14 -3.49 -22.95
N SER A 95 -11.70 -4.60 -22.37
CA SER A 95 -11.75 -4.85 -20.92
C SER A 95 -10.95 -3.83 -20.10
N GLU A 96 -9.93 -3.23 -20.71
CA GLU A 96 -9.02 -2.31 -20.05
C GLU A 96 -9.11 -0.88 -20.62
N ALA A 97 -9.77 -0.71 -21.75
CA ALA A 97 -9.87 0.56 -22.45
C ALA A 97 -10.46 1.70 -21.60
N SER A 98 -11.45 1.39 -20.77
CA SER A 98 -12.13 2.36 -19.90
C SER A 98 -11.23 2.94 -18.80
N PHE A 99 -10.16 2.26 -18.45
CA PHE A 99 -9.21 2.68 -17.40
C PHE A 99 -8.06 3.53 -17.96
N VAL A 100 -7.86 3.53 -19.28
CA VAL A 100 -6.76 4.26 -19.92
C VAL A 100 -7.21 5.67 -20.33
N LYS A 101 -6.49 6.68 -19.85
CA LYS A 101 -6.78 8.09 -20.09
C LYS A 101 -5.51 8.86 -20.47
N VAL A 102 -5.67 9.94 -21.22
CA VAL A 102 -4.59 10.88 -21.49
C VAL A 102 -4.03 11.46 -20.18
N GLY A 103 -2.73 11.64 -20.11
CA GLY A 103 -2.01 12.16 -18.94
C GLY A 103 -1.56 11.10 -17.95
N GLN A 104 -1.96 9.83 -18.10
CA GLN A 104 -1.51 8.77 -17.22
C GLN A 104 -0.02 8.46 -17.43
N ARG A 105 0.64 8.13 -16.31
CA ARG A 105 2.03 7.68 -16.33
C ARG A 105 2.12 6.27 -16.89
N ALA A 106 3.19 6.02 -17.63
CA ALA A 106 3.53 4.71 -18.11
C ALA A 106 5.02 4.45 -17.91
N ARG A 107 5.39 3.20 -17.80
CA ARG A 107 6.77 2.74 -17.94
C ARG A 107 6.88 1.87 -19.18
N VAL A 108 8.01 2.00 -19.85
CA VAL A 108 8.24 1.38 -21.14
C VAL A 108 9.62 0.73 -21.11
N PHE A 109 9.71 -0.51 -21.58
CA PHE A 109 10.99 -1.23 -21.67
C PHE A 109 11.02 -2.15 -22.88
N SER A 110 12.23 -2.39 -23.38
CA SER A 110 12.42 -3.39 -24.42
C SER A 110 12.26 -4.80 -23.85
N PRO A 111 11.61 -5.74 -24.56
CA PRO A 111 11.56 -7.13 -24.14
C PRO A 111 12.95 -7.76 -23.94
N GLU A 112 13.93 -7.29 -24.69
CA GLU A 112 15.31 -7.78 -24.68
C GLU A 112 16.13 -7.23 -23.52
N SER A 113 15.75 -6.07 -22.97
CA SER A 113 16.48 -5.39 -21.90
C SER A 113 15.54 -4.79 -20.88
N LYS A 114 15.19 -5.54 -19.85
CA LYS A 114 14.36 -5.06 -18.73
C LYS A 114 15.07 -4.04 -17.83
N SER A 115 16.40 -3.94 -17.92
CA SER A 115 17.20 -2.97 -17.17
C SER A 115 17.08 -1.54 -17.71
N SER A 116 16.68 -1.38 -18.98
CA SER A 116 16.48 -0.07 -19.60
C SER A 116 15.01 0.32 -19.58
N MET A 117 14.56 0.87 -18.47
CA MET A 117 13.18 1.32 -18.28
C MET A 117 13.06 2.82 -18.52
N PHE A 118 12.14 3.22 -19.39
CA PHE A 118 11.85 4.61 -19.73
C PHE A 118 10.55 5.06 -19.06
N GLN A 119 10.54 6.26 -18.54
CA GLN A 119 9.31 6.91 -18.12
C GLN A 119 8.59 7.50 -19.33
N ALA A 120 7.27 7.42 -19.32
CA ALA A 120 6.43 7.88 -20.41
C ALA A 120 5.06 8.33 -19.91
N TRP A 121 4.30 8.97 -20.79
CA TRP A 121 2.93 9.42 -20.53
C TRP A 121 2.03 9.09 -21.72
N VAL A 122 0.80 8.72 -21.41
CA VAL A 122 -0.26 8.60 -22.43
C VAL A 122 -0.59 10.01 -22.94
N THR A 123 -0.31 10.26 -24.21
CA THR A 123 -0.53 11.58 -24.84
C THR A 123 -1.77 11.61 -25.71
N LYS A 124 -2.23 10.46 -26.20
CA LYS A 124 -3.44 10.38 -27.02
C LYS A 124 -4.13 9.04 -26.85
N VAL A 125 -5.45 9.07 -26.85
CA VAL A 125 -6.32 7.88 -26.83
C VAL A 125 -7.33 8.03 -27.95
N THR A 126 -7.46 7.01 -28.80
CA THR A 126 -8.39 7.00 -29.94
C THR A 126 -9.20 5.71 -29.93
N SER A 127 -10.52 5.82 -29.97
CA SER A 127 -11.41 4.66 -30.02
C SER A 127 -11.23 3.86 -31.31
N LYS A 128 -11.28 2.54 -31.19
CA LYS A 128 -11.28 1.57 -32.30
C LYS A 128 -12.41 0.55 -32.12
N HIS A 129 -12.67 -0.21 -33.17
CA HIS A 129 -13.72 -1.25 -33.19
C HIS A 129 -13.51 -2.33 -32.10
N ALA A 130 -12.27 -2.61 -31.72
CA ALA A 130 -11.89 -3.68 -30.77
C ALA A 130 -11.16 -3.14 -29.53
N GLY A 131 -11.44 -1.92 -29.10
CA GLY A 131 -10.79 -1.27 -27.94
C GLY A 131 -10.34 0.14 -28.24
N ILE A 132 -9.12 0.48 -27.86
CA ILE A 132 -8.52 1.80 -28.09
C ILE A 132 -7.11 1.68 -28.68
N ASN A 133 -6.70 2.68 -29.44
CA ASN A 133 -5.29 2.97 -29.69
C ASN A 133 -4.79 4.03 -28.73
N VAL A 134 -3.59 3.81 -28.22
CA VAL A 134 -2.91 4.75 -27.34
C VAL A 134 -1.60 5.20 -27.97
N GLU A 135 -1.29 6.48 -27.85
CA GLU A 135 0.02 7.03 -28.11
C GLU A 135 0.66 7.38 -26.77
N VAL A 136 1.88 6.89 -26.58
CA VAL A 136 2.65 7.05 -25.35
C VAL A 136 3.97 7.73 -25.69
N THR A 137 4.21 8.89 -25.09
CA THR A 137 5.43 9.68 -25.34
C THR A 137 6.47 9.43 -24.26
N LEU A 138 7.68 9.09 -24.66
CA LEU A 138 8.82 8.89 -23.77
C LEU A 138 9.33 10.24 -23.26
N SER A 139 9.79 10.26 -22.01
CA SER A 139 10.51 11.41 -21.42
C SER A 139 11.91 11.61 -22.02
N SER A 140 12.51 10.55 -22.52
CA SER A 140 13.83 10.52 -23.17
C SER A 140 13.75 9.74 -24.48
N THR A 141 14.78 9.79 -25.30
CA THR A 141 14.86 9.02 -26.53
C THR A 141 14.94 7.52 -26.21
N GLY A 142 14.18 6.70 -26.92
CA GLY A 142 14.20 5.25 -26.79
C GLY A 142 15.51 4.64 -27.29
N HIS A 143 15.74 3.36 -26.92
CA HIS A 143 16.93 2.63 -27.32
C HIS A 143 17.03 2.51 -28.86
N PRO A 144 18.17 2.72 -29.49
CA PRO A 144 18.29 2.79 -30.95
C PRO A 144 17.91 1.48 -31.64
N ASP A 145 18.17 0.34 -31.02
CA ASP A 145 18.06 -0.97 -31.67
C ASP A 145 16.69 -1.64 -31.47
N SER A 146 15.86 -1.14 -30.55
CA SER A 146 14.53 -1.72 -30.31
C SER A 146 13.45 -0.99 -31.09
N LEU A 147 12.59 -1.75 -31.77
CA LEU A 147 11.37 -1.24 -32.43
C LEU A 147 10.11 -1.56 -31.63
N ASN A 148 10.13 -2.64 -30.86
CA ASN A 148 9.02 -3.10 -30.08
C ASN A 148 9.29 -2.92 -28.59
N TYR A 149 8.27 -2.50 -27.86
CA TYR A 149 8.36 -2.23 -26.42
C TYR A 149 7.17 -2.81 -25.69
N VAL A 150 7.38 -3.18 -24.44
CA VAL A 150 6.32 -3.39 -23.48
C VAL A 150 5.99 -2.06 -22.85
N ILE A 151 4.71 -1.74 -22.81
CA ILE A 151 4.17 -0.51 -22.20
C ILE A 151 3.30 -0.95 -21.04
N GLU A 152 3.55 -0.40 -19.86
CA GLU A 152 2.77 -0.58 -18.64
C GLU A 152 2.19 0.75 -18.23
N ILE A 153 0.89 0.93 -18.41
CA ILE A 153 0.16 2.16 -18.09
C ILE A 153 -0.40 2.04 -16.68
N VAL A 154 -0.11 2.99 -15.81
CA VAL A 154 -0.67 3.05 -14.45
C VAL A 154 -2.13 3.45 -14.55
N THR A 155 -3.00 2.60 -14.06
CA THR A 155 -4.45 2.83 -14.04
C THR A 155 -5.00 2.74 -12.63
N VAL A 156 -6.02 3.54 -12.31
CA VAL A 156 -6.73 3.49 -11.03
C VAL A 156 -8.04 2.72 -11.25
N ARG A 157 -8.26 1.68 -10.46
CA ARG A 157 -9.44 0.82 -10.55
C ARG A 157 -10.63 1.32 -9.72
N GLY A 158 -10.39 2.28 -8.85
CA GLY A 158 -11.34 2.83 -7.90
C GLY A 158 -10.73 2.96 -6.51
N GLU A 159 -11.53 3.43 -5.57
CA GLU A 159 -11.16 3.52 -4.16
C GLU A 159 -11.80 2.37 -3.40
N PHE A 160 -11.01 1.64 -2.62
CA PHE A 160 -11.42 0.46 -1.87
C PHE A 160 -10.80 0.46 -0.49
N LEU A 161 -11.54 -0.09 0.47
CA LEU A 161 -10.94 -0.49 1.73
C LEU A 161 -9.80 -1.46 1.43
N SER A 162 -8.58 -1.18 1.87
CA SER A 162 -7.40 -1.88 1.39
C SER A 162 -6.29 -1.97 2.42
N ILE A 163 -5.44 -2.97 2.23
CA ILE A 163 -4.25 -3.24 3.04
C ILE A 163 -3.04 -3.43 2.13
N PRO A 164 -1.81 -3.24 2.64
CA PRO A 164 -0.59 -3.58 1.90
C PRO A 164 -0.57 -5.06 1.51
N ASN A 165 -0.05 -5.35 0.33
CA ASN A 165 0.07 -6.74 -0.14
C ASN A 165 0.92 -7.60 0.80
N ASP A 166 1.96 -7.01 1.40
CA ASP A 166 2.88 -7.68 2.33
C ASP A 166 2.22 -8.09 3.66
N ALA A 167 1.02 -7.57 3.96
CA ALA A 167 0.27 -7.97 5.15
C ALA A 167 -0.45 -9.32 4.97
N ILE A 168 -0.63 -9.78 3.73
CA ILE A 168 -1.46 -10.93 3.41
C ILE A 168 -0.61 -12.19 3.43
N ILE A 169 -1.00 -13.16 4.26
CA ILE A 169 -0.46 -14.51 4.28
C ILE A 169 -1.43 -15.43 3.54
N GLU A 170 -0.92 -16.16 2.56
CA GLU A 170 -1.72 -17.16 1.83
C GLU A 170 -1.59 -18.53 2.51
N GLU A 171 -2.69 -19.07 3.00
CA GLU A 171 -2.79 -20.38 3.66
C GLU A 171 -3.71 -21.31 2.87
N GLY A 172 -3.14 -21.98 1.88
CA GLY A 172 -3.92 -22.85 1.00
C GLY A 172 -4.97 -22.06 0.21
N ASN A 173 -6.25 -22.23 0.57
CA ASN A 173 -7.36 -21.50 -0.06
C ASN A 173 -7.84 -20.28 0.73
N LYS A 174 -7.17 -19.95 1.84
CA LYS A 174 -7.51 -18.84 2.72
C LYS A 174 -6.45 -17.76 2.64
N ARG A 175 -6.88 -16.53 2.92
CA ARG A 175 -6.00 -15.39 3.13
C ARG A 175 -6.17 -14.87 4.54
N VAL A 176 -5.05 -14.71 5.23
CA VAL A 176 -5.00 -14.35 6.64
C VAL A 176 -4.13 -13.12 6.82
N VAL A 177 -4.50 -12.26 7.75
CA VAL A 177 -3.70 -11.13 8.22
C VAL A 177 -3.58 -11.19 9.73
N TYR A 178 -2.53 -10.60 10.28
CA TYR A 178 -2.33 -10.52 11.72
C TYR A 178 -2.71 -9.14 12.25
N VAL A 179 -3.65 -9.14 13.20
CA VAL A 179 -4.19 -7.93 13.83
C VAL A 179 -3.68 -7.86 15.27
N PRO A 180 -3.12 -6.72 15.71
CA PRO A 180 -2.68 -6.55 17.10
C PRO A 180 -3.88 -6.58 18.06
N ARG A 181 -3.67 -7.19 19.24
CA ARG A 181 -4.60 -7.22 20.36
C ARG A 181 -3.92 -6.69 21.61
N GLU A 182 -4.70 -6.48 22.67
CA GLU A 182 -4.17 -6.09 23.97
C GLU A 182 -3.13 -7.11 24.48
N GLY A 183 -2.11 -6.62 25.21
CA GLY A 183 -1.02 -7.46 25.71
C GLY A 183 0.02 -7.86 24.67
N GLY A 184 0.16 -7.13 23.55
CA GLY A 184 1.21 -7.39 22.55
C GLY A 184 0.99 -8.66 21.72
N GLN A 185 -0.24 -9.19 21.73
CA GLN A 185 -0.58 -10.39 20.97
C GLN A 185 -1.03 -10.02 19.55
N TYR A 186 -0.71 -10.89 18.60
CA TYR A 186 -1.17 -10.82 17.22
C TYR A 186 -2.06 -12.02 16.91
N VAL A 187 -3.27 -11.75 16.41
CA VAL A 187 -4.28 -12.79 16.15
C VAL A 187 -4.52 -12.87 14.64
N PRO A 188 -4.52 -14.08 14.06
CA PRO A 188 -4.86 -14.25 12.65
C PRO A 188 -6.34 -13.95 12.42
N VAL A 189 -6.62 -13.19 11.37
CA VAL A 189 -7.97 -12.87 10.90
C VAL A 189 -8.07 -13.31 9.45
N GLU A 190 -9.03 -14.19 9.16
CA GLU A 190 -9.33 -14.59 7.79
C GLU A 190 -10.03 -13.45 7.06
N ILE A 191 -9.56 -13.12 5.86
CA ILE A 191 -10.09 -12.05 5.04
C ILE A 191 -10.53 -12.55 3.67
N ARG A 192 -11.48 -11.84 3.08
CA ARG A 192 -11.80 -11.95 1.64
C ARG A 192 -11.26 -10.73 0.92
N THR A 193 -10.56 -10.96 -0.16
CA THR A 193 -9.92 -9.90 -0.92
C THR A 193 -10.54 -9.77 -2.30
N GLY A 194 -10.61 -8.54 -2.79
CA GLY A 194 -11.02 -8.20 -4.15
C GLY A 194 -9.81 -7.94 -5.06
N ILE A 195 -9.84 -6.80 -5.73
CA ILE A 195 -8.79 -6.39 -6.68
C ILE A 195 -7.46 -6.23 -5.97
N GLN A 196 -6.44 -6.90 -6.50
CA GLN A 196 -5.06 -6.73 -6.09
C GLN A 196 -4.38 -5.71 -7.01
N GLY A 197 -3.83 -4.66 -6.40
CA GLY A 197 -3.00 -3.68 -7.08
C GLY A 197 -1.51 -3.94 -6.88
N GLU A 198 -0.69 -2.97 -7.26
CA GLU A 198 0.77 -3.07 -7.14
C GLU A 198 1.23 -3.08 -5.68
N LEU A 199 0.66 -2.23 -4.83
CA LEU A 199 1.06 -2.06 -3.43
C LEU A 199 -0.02 -2.50 -2.44
N TYR A 200 -1.29 -2.41 -2.84
CA TYR A 200 -2.43 -2.65 -1.96
C TYR A 200 -3.43 -3.61 -2.60
N THR A 201 -4.06 -4.40 -1.75
CA THR A 201 -5.16 -5.28 -2.13
C THR A 201 -6.45 -4.81 -1.46
N ALA A 202 -7.54 -4.77 -2.23
CA ALA A 202 -8.86 -4.47 -1.71
C ALA A 202 -9.33 -5.56 -0.75
N VAL A 203 -9.97 -5.16 0.34
CA VAL A 203 -10.58 -6.05 1.34
C VAL A 203 -12.10 -5.97 1.19
N GLU A 204 -12.72 -7.11 0.93
CA GLU A 204 -14.18 -7.23 0.81
C GLU A 204 -14.84 -7.54 2.14
N SER A 205 -14.15 -8.31 3.00
CA SER A 205 -14.63 -8.63 4.35
C SER A 205 -13.51 -9.13 5.26
N GLY A 206 -13.75 -9.10 6.57
CA GLY A 206 -12.85 -9.56 7.62
C GLY A 206 -12.17 -8.43 8.37
N LEU A 207 -12.11 -7.21 7.81
CA LEU A 207 -11.53 -6.02 8.44
C LEU A 207 -12.45 -4.82 8.28
N MET A 208 -12.26 -3.84 9.17
CA MET A 208 -12.93 -2.54 9.12
C MET A 208 -11.92 -1.41 8.93
N GLU A 209 -12.38 -0.28 8.45
CA GLU A 209 -11.55 0.93 8.36
C GLU A 209 -11.04 1.34 9.76
N GLY A 210 -9.75 1.64 9.84
CA GLY A 210 -9.06 1.97 11.09
C GLY A 210 -8.43 0.78 11.80
N ASP A 211 -8.75 -0.47 11.43
CA ASP A 211 -8.04 -1.64 11.93
C ASP A 211 -6.54 -1.54 11.61
N GLN A 212 -5.71 -2.16 12.42
CA GLN A 212 -4.27 -2.25 12.18
C GLN A 212 -3.93 -3.67 11.75
N VAL A 213 -3.08 -3.80 10.74
CA VAL A 213 -2.54 -5.09 10.29
C VAL A 213 -1.02 -5.06 10.26
N VAL A 214 -0.40 -6.18 10.59
CA VAL A 214 1.05 -6.35 10.43
C VAL A 214 1.35 -6.48 8.94
N SER A 215 2.18 -5.59 8.40
CA SER A 215 2.64 -5.67 7.01
C SER A 215 4.06 -6.19 6.92
N PHE A 216 5.04 -5.48 7.46
CA PHE A 216 6.41 -5.99 7.54
C PHE A 216 6.55 -6.89 8.76
N GLY A 217 7.13 -8.07 8.58
CA GLY A 217 7.26 -9.08 9.64
C GLY A 217 6.03 -9.97 9.81
N SER A 218 5.00 -9.87 8.96
CA SER A 218 3.80 -10.70 9.00
C SER A 218 4.13 -12.21 8.97
N PHE A 219 5.07 -12.61 8.13
CA PHE A 219 5.53 -13.99 8.04
C PHE A 219 6.21 -14.50 9.33
N PHE A 220 6.94 -13.63 10.03
CA PHE A 220 7.52 -13.98 11.33
C PHE A 220 6.42 -14.24 12.37
N VAL A 221 5.43 -13.34 12.44
CA VAL A 221 4.28 -13.49 13.34
C VAL A 221 3.50 -14.78 13.05
N ASP A 222 3.31 -15.11 11.78
CA ASP A 222 2.67 -16.34 11.32
C ASP A 222 3.44 -17.58 11.78
N SER A 223 4.75 -17.59 11.62
CA SER A 223 5.61 -18.69 12.03
C SER A 223 5.57 -18.92 13.55
N GLU A 224 5.64 -17.86 14.34
CA GLU A 224 5.53 -17.90 15.79
C GLU A 224 4.14 -18.39 16.25
N TYR A 225 3.09 -17.94 15.57
CA TYR A 225 1.75 -18.41 15.86
C TYR A 225 1.61 -19.91 15.63
N LYS A 226 2.08 -20.41 14.49
CA LYS A 226 2.03 -21.83 14.12
C LYS A 226 2.84 -22.70 15.06
N LEU A 227 4.04 -22.27 15.46
CA LEU A 227 4.88 -22.99 16.42
C LEU A 227 4.23 -23.11 17.79
N LYS A 228 3.62 -22.06 18.31
CA LYS A 228 2.91 -22.07 19.60
C LYS A 228 1.67 -22.96 19.54
N PHE A 229 0.92 -22.89 18.43
CA PHE A 229 -0.26 -23.74 18.25
C PHE A 229 0.12 -25.23 18.14
N ALA A 230 1.17 -25.55 17.39
CA ALA A 230 1.66 -26.93 17.27
C ALA A 230 2.16 -27.48 18.64
N ALA A 231 2.84 -26.66 19.44
CA ALA A 231 3.31 -27.05 20.77
C ALA A 231 2.14 -27.32 21.75
N GLN A 232 1.03 -26.60 21.62
CA GLN A 232 -0.16 -26.80 22.44
C GLN A 232 -1.00 -28.02 21.99
N SER A 233 -0.87 -28.44 20.74
CA SER A 233 -1.59 -29.55 20.14
C SER A 233 -0.87 -30.87 20.24
N ALA A 234 0.39 -30.89 20.71
CA ALA A 234 1.15 -32.10 20.94
C ALA A 234 0.52 -32.89 22.11
N PRO A 235 0.15 -34.18 21.93
CA PRO A 235 -0.39 -35.01 23.00
C PRO A 235 0.66 -35.10 24.09
N GLY A 236 0.26 -34.74 25.33
CA GLY A 236 1.09 -34.88 26.51
C GLY A 236 1.59 -36.32 26.60
N ASN A 237 2.93 -36.47 26.62
CA ASN A 237 3.56 -37.78 26.80
C ASN A 237 3.42 -38.17 28.27
N ASP A 238 2.21 -38.63 28.65
CA ASP A 238 2.00 -39.32 29.93
C ASP A 238 2.74 -40.66 29.86
N GLN A 239 4.03 -40.63 30.19
CA GLN A 239 4.73 -41.87 30.54
C GLN A 239 4.34 -42.24 31.95
N PRO A 240 3.69 -43.41 32.12
CA PRO A 240 3.52 -43.97 33.46
C PRO A 240 4.91 -44.42 33.99
N HIS A 241 5.36 -43.77 35.04
CA HIS A 241 6.47 -44.25 35.81
C HIS A 241 6.05 -45.55 36.54
N HIS A 242 6.58 -46.65 36.08
CA HIS A 242 6.62 -47.91 36.81
C HIS A 242 7.83 -47.98 37.74
#